data_84b4f03218d42da0e8fc46b44134111b
#
_entry.id   84b4f03218d42da0e8fc46b44134111b
#
_cell.length_a   1.000
_cell.length_b   1.000
_cell.length_c   1.000
_cell.angle_alpha   90.00
_cell.angle_beta   90.00
_cell.angle_gamma   90.00
#
_symmetry.space_group_name_H-M   'P 1'
#
loop_
_entity.id
_entity.type
_entity.pdbx_description
1 polymer ?
#
loop_
_entity_poly.entity_id
_entity_poly.type
_entity_poly.pdbx_seq_one_letter_code
_entity_poly.pdbx_strand_id
1 'polypeptide(L)'
;MAQQPYTKKYTNADYYTDGKFNEDVAKKAFLDMFEHYGIPFTPFLEENFWVNDFGLGDFEHVGMGGVFWINNPEYKYFGHEIYLLPNQMIVEHYHVASDYAAKHESWQVRNGWVYNFGIGEPTPNPPALPESQKDKFITVSNFHIMKVGDISALQELESRHFLMAGDEGAVVTEYGTFHDNAGLRFTNPDASL
;
A
#
# COMPACT_ATOMS: atom_id res chain seq x y z
N MET A 1 6.71 -23.97 14.13
CA MET A 1 6.77 -22.81 15.04
C MET A 1 6.31 -21.61 14.22
N ALA A 2 5.48 -20.72 14.76
CA ALA A 2 5.12 -19.49 14.05
C ALA A 2 6.39 -18.65 13.84
N GLN A 3 6.56 -18.11 12.64
CA GLN A 3 7.68 -17.22 12.32
C GLN A 3 7.52 -15.94 13.14
N GLN A 4 8.62 -15.40 13.67
CA GLN A 4 8.58 -14.14 14.41
C GLN A 4 8.30 -12.99 13.44
N PRO A 5 7.57 -11.94 13.85
CA PRO A 5 7.38 -10.75 13.04
C PRO A 5 8.71 -10.15 12.56
N TYR A 6 8.74 -9.65 11.34
CA TYR A 6 9.89 -8.89 10.84
C TYR A 6 10.03 -7.59 11.65
N THR A 7 11.22 -7.32 12.14
CA THR A 7 11.51 -6.06 12.84
C THR A 7 12.07 -5.05 11.84
N LYS A 8 11.39 -3.92 11.70
CA LYS A 8 11.82 -2.82 10.85
C LYS A 8 13.21 -2.31 11.28
N LYS A 9 14.16 -2.24 10.33
CA LYS A 9 15.56 -1.90 10.58
C LYS A 9 15.93 -0.47 10.19
N TYR A 10 15.08 0.18 9.39
CA TYR A 10 15.34 1.47 8.78
C TYR A 10 14.33 2.51 9.24
N THR A 11 14.76 3.75 9.32
CA THR A 11 13.98 4.93 9.70
C THR A 11 14.03 5.98 8.60
N ASN A 12 13.27 7.06 8.74
CA ASN A 12 13.34 8.17 7.79
C ASN A 12 14.76 8.75 7.64
N ALA A 13 15.60 8.66 8.67
CA ALA A 13 17.00 9.09 8.58
C ALA A 13 17.82 8.24 7.59
N ASP A 14 17.41 6.98 7.37
CA ASP A 14 18.07 6.08 6.40
C ASP A 14 17.46 6.25 5.00
N TYR A 15 16.14 6.50 4.92
CA TYR A 15 15.42 6.62 3.66
C TYR A 15 15.64 7.95 2.93
N TYR A 16 16.19 8.97 3.59
CA TYR A 16 16.41 10.27 2.96
C TYR A 16 17.84 10.76 3.14
N THR A 17 18.41 11.28 2.05
CA THR A 17 19.72 11.95 2.05
C THR A 17 19.54 13.34 1.48
N ASP A 18 19.87 14.38 2.27
CA ASP A 18 19.67 15.79 1.89
C ASP A 18 18.23 16.09 1.42
N GLY A 19 17.24 15.47 2.09
CA GLY A 19 15.81 15.60 1.77
C GLY A 19 15.36 14.86 0.52
N LYS A 20 16.21 14.06 -0.11
CA LYS A 20 15.88 13.25 -1.29
C LYS A 20 15.63 11.81 -0.87
N PHE A 21 14.55 11.23 -1.39
CA PHE A 21 14.21 9.84 -1.19
C PHE A 21 15.25 8.90 -1.80
N ASN A 22 15.70 7.93 -1.02
CA ASN A 22 16.67 6.91 -1.42
C ASN A 22 15.95 5.59 -1.69
N GLU A 23 15.55 5.41 -2.95
CA GLU A 23 14.85 4.20 -3.39
C GLU A 23 15.64 2.91 -3.14
N ASP A 24 16.97 2.94 -3.24
CA ASP A 24 17.80 1.74 -3.04
C ASP A 24 17.71 1.25 -1.59
N VAL A 25 17.73 2.16 -0.62
CA VAL A 25 17.53 1.81 0.80
C VAL A 25 16.11 1.31 1.04
N ALA A 26 15.10 1.95 0.43
CA ALA A 26 13.72 1.52 0.53
C ALA A 26 13.50 0.12 -0.06
N LYS A 27 14.04 -0.15 -1.25
CA LYS A 27 14.03 -1.49 -1.88
C LYS A 27 14.73 -2.51 -1.00
N LYS A 28 15.89 -2.16 -0.43
CA LYS A 28 16.62 -3.05 0.49
C LYS A 28 15.77 -3.42 1.72
N ALA A 29 15.02 -2.48 2.29
CA ALA A 29 14.15 -2.75 3.44
C ALA A 29 13.09 -3.81 3.11
N PHE A 30 12.49 -3.76 1.92
CA PHE A 30 11.58 -4.80 1.46
C PHE A 30 12.29 -6.13 1.18
N LEU A 31 13.47 -6.11 0.59
CA LEU A 31 14.24 -7.34 0.36
C LEU A 31 14.59 -8.04 1.68
N ASP A 32 14.98 -7.29 2.71
CA ASP A 32 15.23 -7.83 4.05
C ASP A 32 13.95 -8.47 4.65
N MET A 33 12.78 -7.87 4.41
CA MET A 33 11.49 -8.45 4.81
C MET A 33 11.14 -9.71 3.99
N PHE A 34 11.39 -9.69 2.69
CA PHE A 34 11.16 -10.86 1.82
C PHE A 34 12.03 -12.04 2.23
N GLU A 35 13.32 -11.80 2.49
CA GLU A 35 14.23 -12.83 3.00
C GLU A 35 13.74 -13.42 4.32
N HIS A 36 13.32 -12.54 5.26
CA HIS A 36 12.79 -12.95 6.56
C HIS A 36 11.59 -13.90 6.43
N TYR A 37 10.65 -13.60 5.53
CA TYR A 37 9.43 -14.40 5.33
C TYR A 37 9.56 -15.50 4.28
N GLY A 38 10.71 -15.61 3.61
CA GLY A 38 10.90 -16.56 2.53
C GLY A 38 10.06 -16.22 1.28
N ILE A 39 9.79 -14.94 1.04
CA ILE A 39 9.09 -14.48 -0.16
C ILE A 39 10.06 -14.50 -1.33
N PRO A 40 9.78 -15.23 -2.42
CA PRO A 40 10.70 -15.32 -3.54
C PRO A 40 10.90 -13.96 -4.23
N PHE A 41 12.16 -13.53 -4.35
CA PHE A 41 12.52 -12.39 -5.18
C PHE A 41 12.98 -12.89 -6.55
N THR A 42 12.08 -12.88 -7.50
CA THR A 42 12.28 -13.46 -8.83
C THR A 42 12.95 -12.46 -9.77
N PRO A 43 13.54 -12.92 -10.91
CA PRO A 43 14.07 -12.00 -11.94
C PRO A 43 13.03 -10.96 -12.42
N PHE A 44 11.77 -11.34 -12.49
CA PHE A 44 10.70 -10.40 -12.84
C PHE A 44 10.54 -9.28 -11.78
N LEU A 45 10.60 -9.63 -10.48
CA LEU A 45 10.57 -8.64 -9.40
C LEU A 45 11.82 -7.74 -9.43
N GLU A 46 13.00 -8.31 -9.66
CA GLU A 46 14.25 -7.54 -9.76
C GLU A 46 14.17 -6.45 -10.84
N GLU A 47 13.53 -6.74 -11.97
CA GLU A 47 13.37 -5.81 -13.08
C GLU A 47 12.23 -4.79 -12.88
N ASN A 48 11.13 -5.20 -12.21
CA ASN A 48 9.87 -4.45 -12.22
C ASN A 48 9.43 -3.94 -10.83
N PHE A 49 10.15 -4.31 -9.74
CA PHE A 49 9.82 -3.85 -8.40
C PHE A 49 10.11 -2.35 -8.22
N TRP A 50 9.11 -1.64 -7.76
CA TRP A 50 9.20 -0.21 -7.48
C TRP A 50 8.83 0.11 -6.04
N VAL A 51 9.25 1.27 -5.56
CA VAL A 51 8.90 1.85 -4.25
C VAL A 51 8.42 3.28 -4.44
N ASN A 52 7.53 3.74 -3.57
CA ASN A 52 7.00 5.09 -3.63
C ASN A 52 6.77 5.65 -2.22
N ASP A 53 7.29 6.85 -1.95
CA ASP A 53 7.09 7.61 -0.72
C ASP A 53 6.00 8.68 -0.87
N PHE A 54 5.28 8.69 -2.00
CA PHE A 54 4.26 9.66 -2.38
C PHE A 54 4.72 11.12 -2.35
N GLY A 55 6.04 11.38 -2.37
CA GLY A 55 6.63 12.72 -2.27
C GLY A 55 6.48 13.36 -0.89
N LEU A 56 6.13 12.60 0.15
CA LEU A 56 5.76 13.14 1.46
C LEU A 56 6.90 13.18 2.47
N GLY A 57 8.05 12.60 2.17
CA GLY A 57 9.21 12.62 3.06
C GLY A 57 9.06 11.79 4.34
N ASP A 58 8.17 10.79 4.36
CA ASP A 58 7.85 9.97 5.53
C ASP A 58 7.70 8.49 5.17
N PHE A 59 8.63 7.95 4.37
CA PHE A 59 8.55 6.58 3.88
C PHE A 59 8.48 5.54 5.00
N GLU A 60 9.04 5.85 6.15
CA GLU A 60 8.96 4.97 7.33
C GLU A 60 7.52 4.62 7.71
N HIS A 61 6.59 5.57 7.55
CA HIS A 61 5.21 5.43 7.97
C HIS A 61 4.22 5.48 6.81
N VAL A 62 4.57 6.20 5.75
CA VAL A 62 3.71 6.45 4.58
C VAL A 62 4.46 6.13 3.30
N GLY A 63 4.11 5.06 2.66
CA GLY A 63 4.78 4.58 1.47
C GLY A 63 4.35 3.17 1.12
N MET A 64 4.91 2.65 0.06
CA MET A 64 4.70 1.27 -0.37
C MET A 64 5.79 0.79 -1.31
N GLY A 65 5.92 -0.51 -1.43
CA GLY A 65 6.53 -1.17 -2.59
C GLY A 65 5.47 -1.88 -3.42
N GLY A 66 5.76 -2.14 -4.67
CA GLY A 66 4.81 -2.85 -5.50
C GLY A 66 5.39 -3.39 -6.80
N VAL A 67 4.60 -4.22 -7.45
CA VAL A 67 4.84 -4.70 -8.81
C VAL A 67 3.53 -4.89 -9.55
N PHE A 68 3.43 -4.37 -10.75
CA PHE A 68 2.33 -4.68 -11.65
C PHE A 68 2.63 -5.99 -12.37
N TRP A 69 1.91 -7.07 -12.00
CA TRP A 69 1.98 -8.33 -12.73
C TRP A 69 1.40 -8.17 -14.13
N ILE A 70 0.33 -7.42 -14.23
CA ILE A 70 -0.33 -7.08 -15.46
C ILE A 70 -1.18 -5.82 -15.30
N ASN A 71 -1.21 -4.97 -16.33
CA ASN A 71 -2.15 -3.86 -16.48
C ASN A 71 -2.58 -3.79 -17.94
N ASN A 72 -3.72 -4.39 -18.26
CA ASN A 72 -4.15 -4.60 -19.65
C ASN A 72 -5.28 -3.63 -20.05
N PRO A 73 -5.01 -2.62 -20.90
CA PRO A 73 -5.99 -1.63 -21.30
C PRO A 73 -7.04 -2.17 -22.29
N GLU A 74 -6.71 -3.20 -23.07
CA GLU A 74 -7.63 -3.79 -24.05
C GLU A 74 -8.72 -4.60 -23.36
N TYR A 75 -8.32 -5.52 -22.46
CA TYR A 75 -9.25 -6.37 -21.72
C TYR A 75 -9.64 -5.81 -20.35
N LYS A 76 -9.12 -4.64 -19.99
CA LYS A 76 -9.50 -3.84 -18.82
C LYS A 76 -9.38 -4.59 -17.50
N TYR A 77 -8.29 -5.33 -17.29
CA TYR A 77 -8.01 -5.99 -16.03
C TYR A 77 -6.59 -5.67 -15.53
N PHE A 78 -6.41 -5.80 -14.23
CA PHE A 78 -5.22 -5.43 -13.50
C PHE A 78 -4.90 -6.46 -12.44
N GLY A 79 -3.61 -6.74 -12.26
CA GLY A 79 -3.06 -7.56 -11.19
C GLY A 79 -1.81 -6.91 -10.63
N HIS A 80 -1.78 -6.69 -9.32
CA HIS A 80 -0.76 -5.96 -8.61
C HIS A 80 -0.41 -6.69 -7.31
N GLU A 81 0.85 -6.64 -6.92
CA GLU A 81 1.24 -7.00 -5.57
C GLU A 81 1.69 -5.74 -4.83
N ILE A 82 1.09 -5.50 -3.69
CA ILE A 82 1.39 -4.42 -2.76
C ILE A 82 2.25 -4.97 -1.64
N TYR A 83 3.33 -4.29 -1.33
CA TYR A 83 4.21 -4.59 -0.21
C TYR A 83 4.22 -3.42 0.77
N LEU A 84 3.98 -3.70 2.04
CA LEU A 84 4.01 -2.72 3.12
C LEU A 84 4.96 -3.18 4.22
N LEU A 85 5.85 -2.30 4.64
CA LEU A 85 6.69 -2.52 5.81
C LEU A 85 5.83 -2.48 7.10
N PRO A 86 6.33 -2.98 8.25
CA PRO A 86 5.58 -2.93 9.50
C PRO A 86 5.04 -1.53 9.82
N ASN A 87 3.72 -1.45 10.08
CA ASN A 87 2.96 -0.23 10.38
C ASN A 87 2.98 0.85 9.27
N GLN A 88 3.40 0.53 8.07
CA GLN A 88 3.39 1.44 6.93
C GLN A 88 2.00 1.52 6.30
N MET A 89 1.57 2.71 5.88
CA MET A 89 0.29 2.91 5.21
C MET A 89 0.44 3.48 3.80
N ILE A 90 -0.51 3.16 2.94
CA ILE A 90 -0.74 3.84 1.67
C ILE A 90 -1.52 5.12 1.96
N VAL A 91 -1.23 6.22 1.26
CA VAL A 91 -1.99 7.46 1.36
C VAL A 91 -3.46 7.22 1.01
N GLU A 92 -4.39 7.81 1.76
CA GLU A 92 -5.81 7.75 1.42
C GLU A 92 -6.04 8.28 0.02
N HIS A 93 -6.70 7.47 -0.81
CA HIS A 93 -6.93 7.75 -2.22
C HIS A 93 -8.28 7.20 -2.71
N TYR A 94 -8.61 7.56 -3.94
CA TYR A 94 -9.77 7.06 -4.66
C TYR A 94 -9.53 7.16 -6.17
N HIS A 95 -10.33 6.45 -6.95
CA HIS A 95 -10.18 6.39 -8.41
C HIS A 95 -11.44 6.93 -9.07
N VAL A 96 -11.31 7.98 -9.88
CA VAL A 96 -12.39 8.55 -10.68
C VAL A 96 -12.32 8.09 -12.13
N ALA A 97 -13.41 8.21 -12.86
CA ALA A 97 -13.41 7.98 -14.29
C ALA A 97 -12.49 9.01 -15.00
N SER A 98 -11.80 8.55 -16.05
CA SER A 98 -10.96 9.32 -16.95
C SER A 98 -11.33 8.94 -18.38
N ASP A 99 -10.37 8.56 -19.24
CA ASP A 99 -10.63 7.87 -20.50
C ASP A 99 -11.10 6.42 -20.26
N TYR A 100 -10.99 5.93 -19.03
CA TYR A 100 -11.46 4.63 -18.56
C TYR A 100 -12.49 4.81 -17.44
N ALA A 101 -13.28 3.77 -17.20
CA ALA A 101 -14.18 3.74 -16.05
C ALA A 101 -13.37 3.83 -14.74
N ALA A 102 -13.97 4.39 -13.68
CA ALA A 102 -13.39 4.37 -12.36
C ALA A 102 -12.96 2.94 -11.97
N LYS A 103 -11.76 2.83 -11.40
CA LYS A 103 -11.19 1.53 -11.04
C LYS A 103 -12.04 0.88 -9.95
N HIS A 104 -12.36 -0.39 -10.16
CA HIS A 104 -12.90 -1.27 -9.12
C HIS A 104 -11.84 -2.29 -8.75
N GLU A 105 -11.65 -2.52 -7.46
CA GLU A 105 -10.54 -3.31 -6.94
C GLU A 105 -10.93 -4.21 -5.77
N SER A 106 -10.14 -5.25 -5.59
CA SER A 106 -10.26 -6.22 -4.51
C SER A 106 -8.87 -6.59 -4.01
N TRP A 107 -8.76 -6.88 -2.73
CA TRP A 107 -7.48 -7.16 -2.07
C TRP A 107 -7.52 -8.52 -1.40
N GLN A 108 -6.42 -9.26 -1.50
CA GLN A 108 -6.20 -10.52 -0.79
C GLN A 108 -4.90 -10.47 -0.02
N VAL A 109 -4.93 -10.69 1.29
CA VAL A 109 -3.71 -10.76 2.10
C VAL A 109 -2.99 -12.08 1.85
N ARG A 110 -1.71 -11.99 1.50
CA ARG A 110 -0.85 -13.14 1.20
C ARG A 110 0.16 -13.42 2.32
N ASN A 111 0.60 -12.37 3.02
CA ASN A 111 1.50 -12.47 4.17
C ASN A 111 1.21 -11.33 5.15
N GLY A 112 1.46 -11.53 6.44
CA GLY A 112 1.16 -10.56 7.48
C GLY A 112 -0.35 -10.27 7.61
N TRP A 113 -0.68 -9.02 7.89
CA TRP A 113 -2.06 -8.56 8.03
C TRP A 113 -2.16 -7.05 7.82
N VAL A 114 -3.37 -6.57 7.50
CA VAL A 114 -3.63 -5.15 7.27
C VAL A 114 -4.91 -4.68 7.94
N TYR A 115 -4.94 -3.39 8.27
CA TYR A 115 -6.18 -2.62 8.38
C TYR A 115 -6.60 -2.20 6.97
N ASN A 116 -7.80 -2.56 6.55
CA ASN A 116 -8.40 -2.08 5.31
C ASN A 116 -9.42 -1.01 5.66
N PHE A 117 -9.05 0.25 5.40
CA PHE A 117 -9.90 1.41 5.66
C PHE A 117 -10.76 1.74 4.45
N GLY A 118 -12.01 2.12 4.70
CA GLY A 118 -12.96 2.50 3.68
C GLY A 118 -14.15 3.27 4.23
N ILE A 119 -15.18 3.41 3.40
CA ILE A 119 -16.43 4.07 3.79
C ILE A 119 -17.21 3.24 4.82
N GLY A 120 -17.99 3.90 5.66
CA GLY A 120 -18.85 3.28 6.66
C GLY A 120 -18.80 4.01 8.01
N GLU A 121 -19.55 3.47 8.98
CA GLU A 121 -19.51 3.99 10.34
C GLU A 121 -18.13 3.80 10.98
N PRO A 122 -17.67 4.75 11.80
CA PRO A 122 -16.37 4.66 12.45
C PRO A 122 -16.19 3.36 13.25
N THR A 123 -15.09 2.65 12.99
CA THR A 123 -14.74 1.47 13.77
C THR A 123 -14.09 1.86 15.10
N PRO A 124 -14.52 1.32 16.25
CA PRO A 124 -13.92 1.60 17.54
C PRO A 124 -12.44 1.19 17.61
N ASN A 125 -11.65 1.89 18.46
CA ASN A 125 -10.25 1.60 18.74
C ASN A 125 -9.36 1.56 17.47
N PRO A 126 -9.30 2.68 16.71
CA PRO A 126 -8.45 2.75 15.53
C PRO A 126 -6.96 2.58 15.89
N PRO A 127 -6.13 2.08 14.95
CA PRO A 127 -4.69 2.09 15.13
C PRO A 127 -4.16 3.53 15.22
N ALA A 128 -2.95 3.67 15.75
CA ALA A 128 -2.23 4.94 15.68
C ALA A 128 -1.89 5.22 14.22
N LEU A 129 -2.42 6.31 13.70
CA LEU A 129 -2.13 6.76 12.33
C LEU A 129 -0.90 7.68 12.33
N PRO A 130 -0.11 7.71 11.23
CA PRO A 130 1.05 8.59 11.11
C PRO A 130 0.68 10.07 11.32
N GLU A 131 1.53 10.79 12.08
CA GLU A 131 1.33 12.21 12.39
C GLU A 131 1.25 13.09 11.13
N SER A 132 1.94 12.66 10.06
CA SER A 132 1.93 13.34 8.77
C SER A 132 0.56 13.28 8.05
N GLN A 133 -0.31 12.35 8.43
CA GLN A 133 -1.59 12.10 7.73
C GLN A 133 -2.82 12.31 8.62
N LYS A 134 -2.74 11.94 9.90
CA LYS A 134 -3.89 12.01 10.81
C LYS A 134 -4.47 13.44 10.88
N ASP A 135 -5.75 13.55 11.17
CA ASP A 135 -6.51 14.80 11.40
C ASP A 135 -6.62 15.76 10.20
N LYS A 136 -5.82 15.52 9.12
CA LYS A 136 -5.80 16.41 7.95
C LYS A 136 -6.18 15.73 6.65
N PHE A 137 -5.65 14.52 6.44
CA PHE A 137 -5.65 13.87 5.13
C PHE A 137 -6.27 12.47 5.16
N ILE A 138 -6.93 12.10 6.26
CA ILE A 138 -7.68 10.86 6.41
C ILE A 138 -9.12 11.22 6.71
N THR A 139 -10.03 10.81 5.83
CA THR A 139 -11.46 11.12 5.91
C THR A 139 -12.30 9.90 6.21
N VAL A 140 -11.77 8.68 5.98
CA VAL A 140 -12.44 7.42 6.32
C VAL A 140 -11.94 6.90 7.65
N SER A 141 -12.87 6.42 8.49
CA SER A 141 -12.58 5.90 9.83
C SER A 141 -13.21 4.53 10.09
N ASN A 142 -13.90 3.99 9.09
CA ASN A 142 -14.30 2.58 9.10
C ASN A 142 -13.12 1.72 8.66
N PHE A 143 -12.85 0.64 9.38
CA PHE A 143 -11.86 -0.35 8.98
C PHE A 143 -12.24 -1.75 9.44
N HIS A 144 -11.68 -2.73 8.79
CA HIS A 144 -11.64 -4.10 9.25
C HIS A 144 -10.23 -4.68 9.11
N ILE A 145 -9.90 -5.63 9.97
CA ILE A 145 -8.60 -6.30 9.93
C ILE A 145 -8.71 -7.48 8.95
N MET A 146 -7.77 -7.54 8.01
CA MET A 146 -7.61 -8.65 7.08
C MET A 146 -6.34 -9.43 7.40
N LYS A 147 -6.46 -10.74 7.49
CA LYS A 147 -5.37 -11.70 7.73
C LYS A 147 -5.12 -12.54 6.49
N VAL A 148 -4.04 -13.33 6.51
CA VAL A 148 -3.70 -14.23 5.41
C VAL A 148 -4.89 -15.06 4.97
N GLY A 149 -5.22 -14.97 3.67
CA GLY A 149 -6.35 -15.62 3.03
C GLY A 149 -7.64 -14.80 2.96
N ASP A 150 -7.78 -13.75 3.76
CA ASP A 150 -8.96 -12.87 3.69
C ASP A 150 -8.97 -12.09 2.38
N ILE A 151 -10.18 -11.89 1.86
CA ILE A 151 -10.46 -11.14 0.64
C ILE A 151 -11.48 -10.06 0.95
N SER A 152 -11.25 -8.86 0.47
CA SER A 152 -12.18 -7.73 0.50
C SER A 152 -12.24 -7.06 -0.87
N ALA A 153 -13.35 -6.40 -1.16
CA ALA A 153 -13.54 -5.63 -2.38
C ALA A 153 -13.96 -4.19 -2.02
N LEU A 154 -13.63 -3.27 -2.92
CA LEU A 154 -14.13 -1.90 -2.83
C LEU A 154 -15.67 -1.92 -2.82
N GLN A 155 -16.27 -1.27 -1.82
CA GLN A 155 -17.73 -1.32 -1.63
C GLN A 155 -18.48 -0.46 -2.66
N GLU A 156 -17.94 0.72 -2.96
CA GLU A 156 -18.51 1.67 -3.91
C GLU A 156 -17.41 2.25 -4.78
N LEU A 157 -17.69 2.44 -6.07
CA LEU A 157 -16.77 3.16 -6.97
C LEU A 157 -16.50 4.56 -6.44
N GLU A 158 -15.30 5.05 -6.70
CA GLU A 158 -14.84 6.39 -6.30
C GLU A 158 -14.81 6.64 -4.78
N SER A 159 -15.01 5.59 -3.95
CA SER A 159 -14.90 5.74 -2.51
C SER A 159 -13.45 5.82 -2.04
N ARG A 160 -13.21 6.65 -1.03
CA ARG A 160 -11.89 6.78 -0.40
C ARG A 160 -11.55 5.55 0.40
N HIS A 161 -10.29 5.13 0.29
CA HIS A 161 -9.79 3.95 0.99
C HIS A 161 -8.27 3.99 1.11
N PHE A 162 -7.73 3.14 1.98
CA PHE A 162 -6.31 2.85 2.07
C PHE A 162 -6.06 1.58 2.88
N LEU A 163 -4.87 1.00 2.72
CA LEU A 163 -4.37 -0.10 3.53
C LEU A 163 -3.29 0.41 4.48
N MET A 164 -3.26 -0.14 5.69
CA MET A 164 -2.17 0.04 6.64
C MET A 164 -1.74 -1.34 7.15
N ALA A 165 -0.47 -1.66 7.03
CA ALA A 165 0.05 -2.93 7.54
C ALA A 165 0.04 -2.97 9.07
N GLY A 166 -0.10 -4.17 9.60
CA GLY A 166 0.20 -4.44 11.00
C GLY A 166 1.71 -4.46 11.30
N ASP A 167 2.04 -4.86 12.50
CA ASP A 167 3.42 -4.92 13.01
C ASP A 167 4.31 -5.98 12.32
N GLU A 168 3.72 -6.86 11.52
CA GLU A 168 4.44 -7.86 10.73
C GLU A 168 4.81 -7.36 9.33
N GLY A 169 4.30 -6.20 8.91
CA GLY A 169 4.26 -5.82 7.51
C GLY A 169 3.18 -6.61 6.75
N ALA A 170 3.07 -6.42 5.45
CA ALA A 170 2.10 -7.15 4.66
C ALA A 170 2.50 -7.33 3.20
N VAL A 171 2.03 -8.43 2.62
CA VAL A 171 1.94 -8.66 1.17
C VAL A 171 0.47 -8.82 0.82
N VAL A 172 0.01 -7.99 -0.10
CA VAL A 172 -1.41 -7.95 -0.51
C VAL A 172 -1.48 -8.01 -2.03
N THR A 173 -2.16 -9.03 -2.55
CA THR A 173 -2.49 -9.06 -3.98
C THR A 173 -3.71 -8.20 -4.22
N GLU A 174 -3.60 -7.29 -5.17
CA GLU A 174 -4.69 -6.48 -5.65
C GLU A 174 -5.14 -6.96 -7.02
N TYR A 175 -6.43 -7.17 -7.15
CA TYR A 175 -7.12 -7.49 -8.40
C TYR A 175 -8.04 -6.32 -8.75
N GLY A 176 -8.01 -5.88 -10.00
CA GLY A 176 -8.84 -4.74 -10.37
C GLY A 176 -9.17 -4.68 -11.86
N THR A 177 -10.00 -3.72 -12.18
CA THR A 177 -10.10 -3.22 -13.54
C THR A 177 -8.86 -2.42 -13.90
N PHE A 178 -8.65 -2.08 -15.17
CA PHE A 178 -7.46 -1.37 -15.63
C PHE A 178 -7.09 -0.19 -14.73
N HIS A 179 -5.83 -0.15 -14.30
CA HIS A 179 -5.29 0.96 -13.51
C HIS A 179 -4.85 2.09 -14.43
N ASP A 180 -5.42 3.26 -14.21
CA ASP A 180 -5.11 4.49 -14.92
C ASP A 180 -4.70 5.59 -13.94
N ASN A 181 -3.45 6.05 -14.02
CA ASN A 181 -2.94 7.12 -13.17
C ASN A 181 -3.73 8.43 -13.35
N ALA A 182 -4.30 8.69 -14.54
CA ALA A 182 -5.14 9.87 -14.76
C ALA A 182 -6.44 9.85 -13.93
N GLY A 183 -6.90 8.68 -13.51
CA GLY A 183 -8.04 8.51 -12.62
C GLY A 183 -7.70 8.54 -11.12
N LEU A 184 -6.44 8.41 -10.72
CA LEU A 184 -6.04 8.38 -9.31
C LEU A 184 -6.14 9.75 -8.66
N ARG A 185 -6.66 9.82 -7.44
CA ARG A 185 -6.79 11.03 -6.62
C ARG A 185 -6.38 10.74 -5.19
N PHE A 186 -5.53 11.58 -4.63
CA PHE A 186 -5.16 11.54 -3.21
C PHE A 186 -5.98 12.54 -2.40
N THR A 187 -6.33 12.20 -1.16
CA THR A 187 -6.93 13.13 -0.22
C THR A 187 -5.92 14.16 0.25
N ASN A 188 -4.66 13.75 0.43
CA ASN A 188 -3.55 14.67 0.67
C ASN A 188 -3.13 15.33 -0.65
N PRO A 189 -3.27 16.67 -0.80
CA PRO A 189 -2.94 17.37 -2.04
C PRO A 189 -1.42 17.44 -2.32
N ASP A 190 -0.58 17.17 -1.32
CA ASP A 190 0.88 17.16 -1.47
C ASP A 190 1.38 15.78 -1.93
N ALA A 191 0.50 14.76 -1.94
CA ALA A 191 0.87 13.42 -2.40
C ALA A 191 0.90 13.32 -3.91
N SER A 192 1.89 12.57 -4.43
CA SER A 192 2.10 12.28 -5.85
C SER A 192 2.63 10.86 -6.08
N LEU A 193 2.56 10.37 -7.32
CA LEU A 193 3.23 9.14 -7.75
C LEU A 193 4.62 9.45 -8.29
#